data_52aff705090b0728f06cc650d4bc23b4
#
_entry.id   52aff705090b0728f06cc650d4bc23b4
#
_cell.length_a   1.000
_cell.length_b   1.000
_cell.length_c   1.000
_cell.angle_alpha   90.00
_cell.angle_beta   90.00
_cell.angle_gamma   90.00
#
_symmetry.space_group_name_H-M   'P 1'
#
loop_
_entity.id
_entity.type
_entity.pdbx_description
1 polymer ?
#
loop_
_entity_poly.entity_id
_entity_poly.type
_entity_poly.pdbx_seq_one_letter_code
_entity_poly.pdbx_strand_id
1 'polypeptide(L)'
;MNSKNWILVLLLGLLWGASFLFVEILLNYISPFMIVYLRVSLASIILILYIVLSKIKLKLSFLLIFNFFIMGILNNVFPFLLITYGQQTVSGGLASILNANTSFLTILLASLILKNEPLTKSRIIGVLIGIIGVIIVIGYENISGFLNNDVGKVLILLSGLSYAFAAIFAKVRLQNVKPEVAATGMLTMSTLILSPFILLFYENEILSLNIISISYSLLFAVICSVLAYFIYFKILVSTGAGNLLICTIIIPPSAILLNAIIIGELININEFIGLLVIILGLIILDGRLIKKY
;
A
#
# COMPACT_ATOMS: atom_id res chain seq x y z
N MET A 1 14.42 -5.92 -18.21
CA MET A 1 14.40 -4.49 -17.79
C MET A 1 15.79 -3.90 -17.97
N ASN A 2 15.89 -2.65 -18.41
CA ASN A 2 17.16 -1.92 -18.42
C ASN A 2 17.50 -1.39 -17.01
N SER A 3 18.76 -0.98 -16.79
CA SER A 3 19.25 -0.50 -15.48
C SER A 3 18.42 0.65 -14.91
N LYS A 4 17.94 1.57 -15.77
CA LYS A 4 17.11 2.70 -15.37
C LYS A 4 15.77 2.28 -14.76
N ASN A 5 15.14 1.27 -15.33
CA ASN A 5 13.86 0.74 -14.83
C ASN A 5 14.05 -0.02 -13.51
N TRP A 6 15.20 -0.70 -13.32
CA TRP A 6 15.54 -1.32 -12.04
C TRP A 6 15.69 -0.29 -10.93
N ILE A 7 16.37 0.84 -11.21
CA ILE A 7 16.48 1.94 -10.24
C ILE A 7 15.12 2.48 -9.86
N LEU A 8 14.20 2.66 -10.83
CA LEU A 8 12.84 3.15 -10.54
C LEU A 8 12.05 2.17 -9.67
N VAL A 9 12.17 0.86 -9.91
CA VAL A 9 11.50 -0.18 -9.10
C VAL A 9 12.04 -0.21 -7.68
N LEU A 10 13.36 -0.14 -7.51
CA LEU A 10 14.01 -0.07 -6.19
C LEU A 10 13.57 1.20 -5.45
N LEU A 11 13.57 2.34 -6.12
CA LEU A 11 13.15 3.62 -5.55
C LEU A 11 11.68 3.58 -5.13
N LEU A 12 10.79 3.03 -5.95
CA LEU A 12 9.38 2.88 -5.61
C LEU A 12 9.17 2.00 -4.38
N GLY A 13 9.88 0.86 -4.31
CA GLY A 13 9.83 -0.02 -3.14
C GLY A 13 10.33 0.67 -1.87
N LEU A 14 11.39 1.48 -1.97
CA LEU A 14 11.91 2.29 -0.87
C LEU A 14 10.89 3.35 -0.42
N LEU A 15 10.29 4.10 -1.34
CA LEU A 15 9.30 5.13 -1.02
C LEU A 15 8.04 4.54 -0.36
N TRP A 16 7.56 3.41 -0.84
CA TRP A 16 6.43 2.73 -0.21
C TRP A 16 6.81 2.04 1.10
N GLY A 17 8.03 1.51 1.23
CA GLY A 17 8.56 1.04 2.50
C GLY A 17 8.63 2.13 3.56
N ALA A 18 9.05 3.34 3.16
CA ALA A 18 9.07 4.51 4.04
C ALA A 18 7.68 4.91 4.57
N SER A 19 6.58 4.49 3.91
CA SER A 19 5.22 4.76 4.39
C SER A 19 4.99 4.24 5.80
N PHE A 20 5.53 3.07 6.14
CA PHE A 20 5.38 2.46 7.45
C PHE A 20 6.14 3.23 8.53
N LEU A 21 7.33 3.73 8.21
CA LEU A 21 8.10 4.61 9.08
C LEU A 21 7.38 5.94 9.34
N PHE A 22 6.84 6.60 8.29
CA PHE A 22 6.12 7.86 8.47
C PHE A 22 4.88 7.68 9.34
N VAL A 23 4.14 6.59 9.19
CA VAL A 23 3.00 6.27 10.06
C VAL A 23 3.46 6.12 11.50
N GLU A 24 4.52 5.36 11.76
CA GLU A 24 5.04 5.13 13.12
C GLU A 24 5.50 6.43 13.79
N ILE A 25 6.19 7.31 13.06
CA ILE A 25 6.57 8.62 13.56
C ILE A 25 5.33 9.47 13.87
N LEU A 26 4.38 9.53 12.94
CA LEU A 26 3.20 10.40 13.07
C LEU A 26 2.24 9.95 14.16
N LEU A 27 2.16 8.66 14.47
CA LEU A 27 1.36 8.13 15.60
C LEU A 27 1.76 8.70 16.96
N ASN A 28 2.96 9.26 17.11
CA ASN A 28 3.38 9.97 18.32
C ASN A 28 2.81 11.39 18.44
N TYR A 29 2.20 11.92 17.37
CA TYR A 29 1.77 13.34 17.34
C TYR A 29 0.28 13.50 17.05
N ILE A 30 -0.31 12.62 16.23
CA ILE A 30 -1.69 12.77 15.76
C ILE A 30 -2.37 11.40 15.64
N SER A 31 -3.70 11.42 15.64
CA SER A 31 -4.52 10.21 15.54
C SER A 31 -4.35 9.46 14.20
N PRO A 32 -4.61 8.16 14.18
CA PRO A 32 -4.56 7.36 12.93
C PRO A 32 -5.44 7.94 11.82
N PHE A 33 -6.62 8.44 12.18
CA PHE A 33 -7.55 9.01 11.21
C PHE A 33 -6.99 10.31 10.60
N MET A 34 -6.40 11.17 11.43
CA MET A 34 -5.77 12.42 10.99
C MET A 34 -4.56 12.15 10.07
N ILE A 35 -3.73 11.14 10.39
CA ILE A 35 -2.61 10.72 9.52
C ILE A 35 -3.09 10.41 8.11
N VAL A 36 -4.13 9.57 8.01
CA VAL A 36 -4.67 9.16 6.71
C VAL A 36 -5.29 10.34 5.98
N TYR A 37 -6.07 11.18 6.68
CA TYR A 37 -6.67 12.37 6.08
C TYR A 37 -5.63 13.33 5.52
N LEU A 38 -4.61 13.70 6.30
CA LEU A 38 -3.55 14.61 5.86
C LEU A 38 -2.76 14.02 4.69
N ARG A 39 -2.46 12.71 4.72
CA ARG A 39 -1.80 12.03 3.62
C ARG A 39 -2.57 12.18 2.31
N VAL A 40 -3.86 11.85 2.30
CA VAL A 40 -4.65 11.84 1.05
C VAL A 40 -5.01 13.25 0.60
N SER A 41 -5.32 14.19 1.52
CA SER A 41 -5.69 15.55 1.20
C SER A 41 -4.52 16.35 0.63
N LEU A 42 -3.35 16.32 1.29
CA LEU A 42 -2.16 17.00 0.80
C LEU A 42 -1.70 16.43 -0.55
N ALA A 43 -1.69 15.11 -0.71
CA ALA A 43 -1.35 14.47 -1.98
C ALA A 43 -2.36 14.82 -3.08
N SER A 44 -3.65 14.85 -2.76
CA SER A 44 -4.71 15.25 -3.70
C SER A 44 -4.52 16.68 -4.21
N ILE A 45 -4.27 17.63 -3.31
CA ILE A 45 -4.03 19.04 -3.66
C ILE A 45 -2.84 19.14 -4.64
N ILE A 46 -1.72 18.49 -4.32
CA ILE A 46 -0.53 18.54 -5.16
C ILE A 46 -0.78 17.91 -6.55
N LEU A 47 -1.48 16.77 -6.61
CA LEU A 47 -1.79 16.12 -7.87
C LEU A 47 -2.84 16.90 -8.69
N ILE A 48 -3.82 17.56 -8.06
CA ILE A 48 -4.74 18.47 -8.75
C ILE A 48 -3.95 19.63 -9.39
N LEU A 49 -3.05 20.26 -8.63
CA LEU A 49 -2.18 21.32 -9.16
C LEU A 49 -1.34 20.82 -10.34
N TYR A 50 -0.77 19.61 -10.24
CA TYR A 50 -0.04 19.00 -11.35
C TYR A 50 -0.92 18.81 -12.60
N ILE A 51 -2.14 18.28 -12.46
CA ILE A 51 -3.09 18.08 -13.57
C ILE A 51 -3.42 19.43 -14.25
N VAL A 52 -3.69 20.47 -13.45
CA VAL A 52 -4.03 21.82 -13.95
C VAL A 52 -2.85 22.44 -14.67
N LEU A 53 -1.66 22.45 -14.04
CA LEU A 53 -0.44 23.03 -14.63
C LEU A 53 0.03 22.31 -15.89
N SER A 54 -0.14 20.97 -15.92
CA SER A 54 0.18 20.15 -17.09
C SER A 54 -0.88 20.21 -18.19
N LYS A 55 -1.96 20.98 -17.99
CA LYS A 55 -3.08 21.13 -18.93
C LYS A 55 -3.68 19.81 -19.40
N ILE A 56 -3.70 18.80 -18.51
CA ILE A 56 -4.26 17.49 -18.80
C ILE A 56 -5.77 17.62 -18.88
N LYS A 57 -6.33 17.32 -20.05
CA LYS A 57 -7.78 17.39 -20.27
C LYS A 57 -8.49 16.26 -19.52
N LEU A 58 -9.36 16.62 -18.59
CA LEU A 58 -10.19 15.68 -17.85
C LEU A 58 -11.56 15.58 -18.56
N LYS A 59 -11.89 14.37 -19.00
CA LYS A 59 -13.25 14.05 -19.45
C LYS A 59 -13.95 13.29 -18.32
N LEU A 60 -14.50 14.04 -17.37
CA LEU A 60 -15.18 13.47 -16.21
C LEU A 60 -16.62 13.10 -16.61
N SER A 61 -16.96 11.83 -16.51
CA SER A 61 -18.32 11.32 -16.55
C SER A 61 -18.75 10.91 -15.13
N PHE A 62 -20.06 10.85 -14.88
CA PHE A 62 -20.59 10.37 -13.61
C PHE A 62 -20.04 8.98 -13.25
N LEU A 63 -19.99 8.06 -14.22
CA LEU A 63 -19.44 6.73 -14.04
C LEU A 63 -17.96 6.77 -13.64
N LEU A 64 -17.15 7.65 -14.23
CA LEU A 64 -15.73 7.77 -13.90
C LEU A 64 -15.55 8.33 -12.48
N ILE A 65 -16.33 9.31 -12.08
CA ILE A 65 -16.34 9.84 -10.71
C ILE A 65 -16.74 8.76 -9.71
N PHE A 66 -17.77 7.98 -10.01
CA PHE A 66 -18.17 6.84 -9.18
C PHE A 66 -17.06 5.77 -9.08
N ASN A 67 -16.36 5.48 -10.18
CA ASN A 67 -15.20 4.57 -10.16
C ASN A 67 -14.07 5.11 -9.28
N PHE A 68 -13.80 6.43 -9.30
CA PHE A 68 -12.81 7.05 -8.40
C PHE A 68 -13.27 6.97 -6.93
N PHE A 69 -14.56 7.13 -6.66
CA PHE A 69 -15.12 6.97 -5.31
C PHE A 69 -14.88 5.56 -4.78
N ILE A 70 -15.20 4.51 -5.54
CA ILE A 70 -14.95 3.12 -5.15
C ILE A 70 -13.45 2.87 -4.97
N MET A 71 -12.60 3.37 -5.90
CA MET A 71 -11.15 3.25 -5.76
C MET A 71 -10.62 4.01 -4.55
N GLY A 72 -11.17 5.19 -4.24
CA GLY A 72 -10.84 5.95 -3.05
C GLY A 72 -11.05 5.13 -1.77
N ILE A 73 -12.18 4.44 -1.69
CA ILE A 73 -12.49 3.54 -0.58
C ILE A 73 -11.52 2.36 -0.54
N LEU A 74 -11.44 1.59 -1.63
CA LEU A 74 -10.75 0.31 -1.65
C LEU A 74 -9.22 0.43 -1.62
N ASN A 75 -8.66 1.47 -2.22
CA ASN A 75 -7.21 1.62 -2.38
C ASN A 75 -6.57 2.58 -1.38
N ASN A 76 -7.35 3.47 -0.78
CA ASN A 76 -6.82 4.49 0.13
C ASN A 76 -7.52 4.47 1.50
N VAL A 77 -8.83 4.76 1.57
CA VAL A 77 -9.52 4.96 2.86
C VAL A 77 -9.42 3.71 3.73
N PHE A 78 -9.98 2.59 3.28
CA PHE A 78 -9.97 1.36 4.07
C PHE A 78 -8.56 0.85 4.37
N PRO A 79 -7.69 0.61 3.37
CA PRO A 79 -6.41 0.00 3.67
C PRO A 79 -5.49 0.92 4.48
N PHE A 80 -5.51 2.24 4.22
CA PHE A 80 -4.67 3.16 5.00
C PHE A 80 -5.13 3.25 6.46
N LEU A 81 -6.46 3.33 6.71
CA LEU A 81 -6.98 3.30 8.08
C LEU A 81 -6.63 1.99 8.77
N LEU A 82 -6.86 0.85 8.13
CA LEU A 82 -6.56 -0.46 8.70
C LEU A 82 -5.06 -0.60 9.06
N ILE A 83 -4.16 -0.20 8.17
CA ILE A 83 -2.71 -0.22 8.43
C ILE A 83 -2.36 0.74 9.56
N THR A 84 -2.85 1.98 9.51
CA THR A 84 -2.48 3.01 10.50
C THR A 84 -3.03 2.68 11.88
N TYR A 85 -4.27 2.19 12.00
CA TYR A 85 -4.80 1.67 13.26
C TYR A 85 -4.05 0.41 13.72
N GLY A 86 -3.67 -0.47 12.79
CA GLY A 86 -2.86 -1.64 13.10
C GLY A 86 -1.49 -1.29 13.66
N GLN A 87 -0.85 -0.25 13.14
CA GLN A 87 0.45 0.22 13.61
C GLN A 87 0.41 0.90 14.99
N GLN A 88 -0.74 1.11 15.61
CA GLN A 88 -0.78 1.49 17.03
C GLN A 88 -0.26 0.38 17.97
N THR A 89 -0.29 -0.88 17.53
CA THR A 89 0.15 -2.05 18.30
C THR A 89 1.17 -2.93 17.57
N VAL A 90 1.41 -2.66 16.29
CA VAL A 90 2.32 -3.41 15.42
C VAL A 90 3.35 -2.45 14.86
N SER A 91 4.63 -2.76 15.01
CA SER A 91 5.72 -1.93 14.49
C SER A 91 5.70 -1.80 12.96
N GLY A 92 6.33 -0.75 12.43
CA GLY A 92 6.33 -0.45 11.00
C GLY A 92 6.99 -1.55 10.16
N GLY A 93 8.07 -2.12 10.66
CA GLY A 93 8.74 -3.25 10.00
C GLY A 93 7.83 -4.47 9.89
N LEU A 94 7.24 -4.90 11.01
CA LEU A 94 6.30 -6.02 11.06
C LEU A 94 5.04 -5.74 10.22
N ALA A 95 4.50 -4.53 10.27
CA ALA A 95 3.34 -4.13 9.48
C ALA A 95 3.60 -4.27 7.97
N SER A 96 4.80 -3.92 7.51
CA SER A 96 5.19 -4.06 6.11
C SER A 96 5.27 -5.52 5.66
N ILE A 97 5.77 -6.41 6.52
CA ILE A 97 5.84 -7.86 6.26
C ILE A 97 4.41 -8.43 6.13
N LEU A 98 3.53 -8.13 7.08
CA LEU A 98 2.14 -8.58 7.05
C LEU A 98 1.39 -8.04 5.82
N ASN A 99 1.65 -6.78 5.44
CA ASN A 99 1.02 -6.16 4.27
C ASN A 99 1.46 -6.81 2.94
N ALA A 100 2.62 -7.48 2.87
CA ALA A 100 3.06 -8.23 1.68
C ALA A 100 2.08 -9.36 1.27
N ASN A 101 1.25 -9.82 2.21
CA ASN A 101 0.10 -10.71 1.98
C ASN A 101 -0.85 -10.20 0.87
N THR A 102 -0.92 -8.89 0.63
CA THR A 102 -1.69 -8.27 -0.47
C THR A 102 -1.46 -8.95 -1.82
N SER A 103 -0.22 -9.29 -2.15
CA SER A 103 0.12 -9.91 -3.44
C SER A 103 -0.47 -11.31 -3.58
N PHE A 104 -0.48 -12.09 -2.51
CA PHE A 104 -1.07 -13.43 -2.48
C PHE A 104 -2.58 -13.38 -2.62
N LEU A 105 -3.23 -12.49 -1.87
CA LEU A 105 -4.68 -12.26 -1.93
C LEU A 105 -5.11 -11.74 -3.31
N THR A 106 -4.35 -10.81 -3.88
CA THR A 106 -4.64 -10.27 -5.22
C THR A 106 -4.65 -11.36 -6.27
N ILE A 107 -3.67 -12.25 -6.28
CA ILE A 107 -3.60 -13.32 -7.26
C ILE A 107 -4.69 -14.36 -7.05
N LEU A 108 -4.94 -14.74 -5.81
CA LEU A 108 -6.01 -15.68 -5.49
C LEU A 108 -7.37 -15.15 -5.93
N LEU A 109 -7.72 -13.92 -5.53
CA LEU A 109 -9.00 -13.31 -5.87
C LEU A 109 -9.11 -12.98 -7.37
N ALA A 110 -8.02 -12.51 -8.00
CA ALA A 110 -8.03 -12.26 -9.44
C ALA A 110 -8.31 -13.53 -10.24
N SER A 111 -7.76 -14.66 -9.82
CA SER A 111 -8.00 -15.94 -10.50
C SER A 111 -9.43 -16.47 -10.30
N LEU A 112 -10.08 -16.13 -9.20
CA LEU A 112 -11.47 -16.52 -8.95
C LEU A 112 -12.47 -15.60 -9.67
N ILE A 113 -12.15 -14.30 -9.79
CA ILE A 113 -13.07 -13.28 -10.31
C ILE A 113 -12.85 -13.02 -11.81
N LEU A 114 -11.59 -13.05 -12.27
CA LEU A 114 -11.23 -12.71 -13.65
C LEU A 114 -10.99 -13.97 -14.47
N LYS A 115 -11.82 -14.21 -15.49
CA LYS A 115 -11.73 -15.40 -16.36
C LYS A 115 -10.37 -15.58 -17.07
N ASN A 116 -9.63 -14.48 -17.26
CA ASN A 116 -8.36 -14.43 -17.99
C ASN A 116 -7.11 -14.52 -17.09
N GLU A 117 -7.27 -14.84 -15.80
CA GLU A 117 -6.18 -14.94 -14.82
C GLU A 117 -6.15 -16.33 -14.16
N PRO A 118 -5.79 -17.40 -14.90
CA PRO A 118 -5.83 -18.76 -14.36
C PRO A 118 -4.81 -18.95 -13.22
N LEU A 119 -5.18 -19.75 -12.23
CA LEU A 119 -4.27 -20.24 -11.20
C LEU A 119 -3.30 -21.25 -11.81
N THR A 120 -2.08 -20.79 -12.09
CA THR A 120 -1.00 -21.70 -12.52
C THR A 120 -0.40 -22.43 -11.31
N LYS A 121 0.29 -23.54 -11.53
CA LYS A 121 0.97 -24.31 -10.46
C LYS A 121 1.92 -23.42 -9.66
N SER A 122 2.71 -22.55 -10.31
CA SER A 122 3.62 -21.62 -9.62
C SER A 122 2.87 -20.61 -8.75
N ARG A 123 1.71 -20.10 -9.21
CA ARG A 123 0.88 -19.20 -8.43
C ARG A 123 0.33 -19.88 -7.17
N ILE A 124 -0.15 -21.12 -7.27
CA ILE A 124 -0.64 -21.90 -6.12
C ILE A 124 0.50 -22.14 -5.12
N ILE A 125 1.65 -22.62 -5.58
CA ILE A 125 2.82 -22.88 -4.71
C ILE A 125 3.28 -21.59 -4.03
N GLY A 126 3.38 -20.48 -4.79
CA GLY A 126 3.79 -19.18 -4.24
C GLY A 126 2.84 -18.66 -3.16
N VAL A 127 1.50 -18.81 -3.37
CA VAL A 127 0.49 -18.45 -2.37
C VAL A 127 0.62 -19.30 -1.10
N LEU A 128 0.77 -20.62 -1.23
CA LEU A 128 0.91 -21.52 -0.09
C LEU A 128 2.17 -21.21 0.74
N ILE A 129 3.31 -21.00 0.06
CA ILE A 129 4.56 -20.60 0.72
C ILE A 129 4.40 -19.23 1.41
N GLY A 130 3.74 -18.27 0.76
CA GLY A 130 3.46 -16.97 1.35
C GLY A 130 2.62 -17.03 2.61
N ILE A 131 1.56 -17.84 2.61
CA ILE A 131 0.72 -18.09 3.80
C ILE A 131 1.55 -18.69 4.94
N ILE A 132 2.40 -19.68 4.66
CA ILE A 132 3.32 -20.26 5.66
C ILE A 132 4.22 -19.17 6.23
N GLY A 133 4.77 -18.28 5.39
CA GLY A 133 5.58 -17.15 5.84
C GLY A 133 4.82 -16.21 6.78
N VAL A 134 3.56 -15.87 6.47
CA VAL A 134 2.70 -15.05 7.35
C VAL A 134 2.45 -15.75 8.70
N ILE A 135 2.20 -17.04 8.71
CA ILE A 135 2.01 -17.84 9.92
C ILE A 135 3.28 -17.81 10.80
N ILE A 136 4.47 -17.93 10.20
CA ILE A 136 5.75 -17.85 10.91
C ILE A 136 5.92 -16.45 11.55
N VAL A 137 5.61 -15.37 10.81
CA VAL A 137 5.69 -13.98 11.30
C VAL A 137 4.78 -13.75 12.51
N ILE A 138 3.56 -14.28 12.45
CA ILE A 138 2.59 -14.14 13.54
C ILE A 138 3.07 -14.90 14.79
N GLY A 139 3.81 -15.98 14.62
CA GLY A 139 4.20 -16.90 15.66
C GLY A 139 3.11 -17.94 15.92
N TYR A 140 3.47 -19.20 15.83
CA TYR A 140 2.53 -20.31 15.94
C TYR A 140 1.85 -20.39 17.33
N GLU A 141 2.55 -19.96 18.38
CA GLU A 141 2.04 -19.93 19.77
C GLU A 141 0.89 -18.92 19.95
N ASN A 142 0.84 -17.90 19.10
CA ASN A 142 -0.16 -16.84 19.16
C ASN A 142 -1.44 -17.15 18.34
N ILE A 143 -1.47 -18.27 17.60
CA ILE A 143 -2.61 -18.56 16.70
C ILE A 143 -3.91 -18.77 17.49
N SER A 144 -3.87 -19.40 18.65
CA SER A 144 -5.06 -19.64 19.50
C SER A 144 -5.64 -18.36 20.12
N GLY A 145 -4.81 -17.33 20.33
CA GLY A 145 -5.19 -16.01 20.86
C GLY A 145 -5.22 -14.89 19.83
N PHE A 146 -4.98 -15.20 18.57
CA PHE A 146 -4.71 -14.23 17.50
C PHE A 146 -5.82 -13.17 17.35
N LEU A 147 -7.08 -13.57 17.40
CA LEU A 147 -8.22 -12.64 17.28
C LEU A 147 -8.44 -11.78 18.53
N ASN A 148 -7.99 -12.24 19.70
CA ASN A 148 -8.22 -11.55 20.97
C ASN A 148 -7.06 -10.63 21.37
N ASN A 149 -5.81 -11.00 21.02
CA ASN A 149 -4.62 -10.31 21.51
C ASN A 149 -3.89 -9.49 20.43
N ASP A 150 -4.15 -9.74 19.14
CA ASP A 150 -3.38 -9.18 18.02
C ASP A 150 -4.26 -8.46 16.99
N VAL A 151 -5.22 -7.66 17.45
CA VAL A 151 -6.14 -6.90 16.57
C VAL A 151 -5.38 -6.10 15.50
N GLY A 152 -4.25 -5.49 15.85
CA GLY A 152 -3.44 -4.73 14.90
C GLY A 152 -2.95 -5.57 13.71
N LYS A 153 -2.49 -6.80 13.96
CA LYS A 153 -2.06 -7.73 12.89
C LYS A 153 -3.23 -8.09 11.98
N VAL A 154 -4.42 -8.35 12.57
CA VAL A 154 -5.65 -8.65 11.80
C VAL A 154 -6.02 -7.48 10.90
N LEU A 155 -6.00 -6.24 11.41
CA LEU A 155 -6.30 -5.05 10.63
C LEU A 155 -5.36 -4.92 9.43
N ILE A 156 -4.05 -5.13 9.62
CA ILE A 156 -3.08 -5.05 8.54
C ILE A 156 -3.31 -6.15 7.49
N LEU A 157 -3.62 -7.38 7.90
CA LEU A 157 -3.96 -8.46 6.96
C LEU A 157 -5.23 -8.16 6.16
N LEU A 158 -6.25 -7.58 6.80
CA LEU A 158 -7.48 -7.15 6.13
C LEU A 158 -7.24 -6.01 5.11
N SER A 159 -6.24 -5.15 5.36
CA SER A 159 -5.87 -4.13 4.38
C SER A 159 -5.45 -4.74 3.05
N GLY A 160 -4.75 -5.88 3.09
CA GLY A 160 -4.37 -6.65 1.91
C GLY A 160 -5.57 -7.12 1.08
N LEU A 161 -6.67 -7.49 1.74
CA LEU A 161 -7.92 -7.85 1.06
C LEU A 161 -8.52 -6.66 0.33
N SER A 162 -8.53 -5.48 0.96
CA SER A 162 -9.00 -4.24 0.33
C SER A 162 -8.17 -3.89 -0.92
N TYR A 163 -6.85 -3.93 -0.82
CA TYR A 163 -5.97 -3.70 -1.97
C TYR A 163 -6.17 -4.72 -3.09
N ALA A 164 -6.43 -5.98 -2.75
CA ALA A 164 -6.70 -7.01 -3.75
C ALA A 164 -7.98 -6.71 -4.55
N PHE A 165 -9.06 -6.30 -3.88
CA PHE A 165 -10.28 -5.84 -4.55
C PHE A 165 -10.04 -4.56 -5.36
N ALA A 166 -9.25 -3.60 -4.83
CA ALA A 166 -8.87 -2.39 -5.56
C ALA A 166 -8.14 -2.72 -6.87
N ALA A 167 -7.17 -3.64 -6.84
CA ALA A 167 -6.41 -4.05 -8.01
C ALA A 167 -7.31 -4.68 -9.10
N ILE A 168 -8.24 -5.55 -8.70
CA ILE A 168 -9.21 -6.16 -9.60
C ILE A 168 -10.15 -5.10 -10.19
N PHE A 169 -10.69 -4.22 -9.35
CA PHE A 169 -11.58 -3.15 -9.78
C PHE A 169 -10.88 -2.19 -10.74
N ALA A 170 -9.66 -1.77 -10.43
CA ALA A 170 -8.86 -0.92 -11.31
C ALA A 170 -8.62 -1.56 -12.68
N LYS A 171 -8.29 -2.85 -12.72
CA LYS A 171 -8.11 -3.60 -13.96
C LYS A 171 -9.36 -3.67 -14.82
N VAL A 172 -10.54 -3.77 -14.20
CA VAL A 172 -11.82 -3.87 -14.93
C VAL A 172 -12.35 -2.50 -15.34
N ARG A 173 -12.22 -1.49 -14.50
CA ARG A 173 -12.92 -0.21 -14.65
C ARG A 173 -12.03 0.97 -15.06
N LEU A 174 -10.72 0.90 -14.80
CA LEU A 174 -9.81 2.04 -15.01
C LEU A 174 -8.70 1.77 -16.03
N GLN A 175 -8.71 0.64 -16.73
CA GLN A 175 -7.65 0.28 -17.70
C GLN A 175 -7.40 1.32 -18.81
N ASN A 176 -8.42 2.11 -19.18
CA ASN A 176 -8.35 3.14 -20.21
C ASN A 176 -8.19 4.55 -19.63
N VAL A 177 -8.08 4.68 -18.32
CA VAL A 177 -7.88 5.97 -17.66
C VAL A 177 -6.39 6.22 -17.52
N LYS A 178 -5.95 7.45 -17.85
CA LYS A 178 -4.55 7.82 -17.61
C LYS A 178 -4.23 7.65 -16.13
N PRO A 179 -3.13 6.98 -15.80
CA PRO A 179 -2.80 6.65 -14.42
C PRO A 179 -2.73 7.87 -13.49
N GLU A 180 -2.16 8.99 -13.95
CA GLU A 180 -2.12 10.24 -13.17
C GLU A 180 -3.51 10.79 -12.87
N VAL A 181 -4.47 10.62 -13.79
CA VAL A 181 -5.86 11.01 -13.60
C VAL A 181 -6.55 10.07 -12.60
N ALA A 182 -6.26 8.76 -12.69
CA ALA A 182 -6.78 7.77 -11.77
C ALA A 182 -6.30 8.03 -10.33
N ALA A 183 -5.00 8.31 -10.13
CA ALA A 183 -4.46 8.63 -8.81
C ALA A 183 -5.05 9.92 -8.25
N THR A 184 -5.10 10.99 -9.05
CA THR A 184 -5.71 12.25 -8.64
C THR A 184 -7.17 12.02 -8.25
N GLY A 185 -7.96 11.32 -9.08
CA GLY A 185 -9.36 11.07 -8.84
C GLY A 185 -9.62 10.27 -7.56
N MET A 186 -8.89 9.16 -7.34
CA MET A 186 -9.08 8.33 -6.14
C MET A 186 -8.64 9.05 -4.86
N LEU A 187 -7.54 9.83 -4.87
CA LEU A 187 -7.11 10.59 -3.69
C LEU A 187 -8.06 11.74 -3.38
N THR A 188 -8.58 12.43 -4.40
CA THR A 188 -9.60 13.48 -4.23
C THR A 188 -10.87 12.90 -3.61
N MET A 189 -11.37 11.76 -4.11
CA MET A 189 -12.53 11.11 -3.52
C MET A 189 -12.25 10.62 -2.10
N SER A 190 -11.06 10.09 -1.81
CA SER A 190 -10.67 9.73 -0.44
C SER A 190 -10.72 10.93 0.51
N THR A 191 -10.22 12.08 0.06
CA THR A 191 -10.28 13.33 0.82
C THR A 191 -11.73 13.74 1.09
N LEU A 192 -12.58 13.71 0.06
CA LEU A 192 -14.00 14.08 0.19
C LEU A 192 -14.77 13.11 1.11
N ILE A 193 -14.44 11.81 1.10
CA ILE A 193 -15.05 10.81 1.97
C ILE A 193 -14.68 11.07 3.44
N LEU A 194 -13.40 11.41 3.72
CA LEU A 194 -12.92 11.58 5.08
C LEU A 194 -13.23 12.97 5.65
N SER A 195 -13.37 14.02 4.80
CA SER A 195 -13.59 15.39 5.26
C SER A 195 -14.78 15.59 6.20
N PRO A 196 -15.97 15.00 5.97
CA PRO A 196 -17.08 15.14 6.91
C PRO A 196 -16.76 14.61 8.31
N PHE A 197 -16.02 13.51 8.41
CA PHE A 197 -15.62 12.95 9.70
C PHE A 197 -14.62 13.85 10.44
N ILE A 198 -13.71 14.50 9.70
CA ILE A 198 -12.78 15.48 10.28
C ILE A 198 -13.56 16.65 10.90
N LEU A 199 -14.52 17.20 10.16
CA LEU A 199 -15.30 18.33 10.62
C LEU A 199 -16.22 17.99 11.79
N LEU A 200 -16.70 16.76 11.89
CA LEU A 200 -17.63 16.33 12.92
C LEU A 200 -16.94 15.81 14.20
N PHE A 201 -15.78 15.16 14.07
CA PHE A 201 -15.18 14.41 15.18
C PHE A 201 -13.73 14.79 15.51
N TYR A 202 -13.02 15.48 14.60
CA TYR A 202 -11.60 15.81 14.75
C TYR A 202 -11.30 17.30 14.60
N GLU A 203 -12.29 18.17 14.75
CA GLU A 203 -12.12 19.63 14.62
C GLU A 203 -11.04 20.16 15.59
N ASN A 204 -11.09 19.76 16.85
CA ASN A 204 -10.10 20.18 17.85
C ASN A 204 -8.69 19.69 17.52
N GLU A 205 -8.56 18.48 16.95
CA GLU A 205 -7.26 17.94 16.57
C GLU A 205 -6.66 18.70 15.38
N ILE A 206 -7.46 19.03 14.35
CA ILE A 206 -6.95 19.79 13.20
C ILE A 206 -6.52 21.21 13.60
N LEU A 207 -7.21 21.83 14.56
CA LEU A 207 -6.84 23.15 15.07
C LEU A 207 -5.58 23.11 15.97
N SER A 208 -5.27 21.97 16.57
CA SER A 208 -4.11 21.76 17.45
C SER A 208 -2.87 21.20 16.73
N LEU A 209 -2.92 21.03 15.40
CA LEU A 209 -1.77 20.54 14.63
C LEU A 209 -0.55 21.44 14.81
N ASN A 210 0.56 20.83 15.20
CA ASN A 210 1.84 21.53 15.33
C ASN A 210 2.67 21.45 14.05
N ILE A 211 3.71 22.28 13.97
CA ILE A 211 4.58 22.36 12.79
C ILE A 211 5.27 21.02 12.49
N ILE A 212 5.55 20.21 13.50
CA ILE A 212 6.21 18.91 13.35
C ILE A 212 5.27 17.93 12.65
N SER A 213 4.04 17.77 13.15
CA SER A 213 3.04 16.87 12.54
C SER A 213 2.68 17.30 11.11
N ILE A 214 2.56 18.60 10.85
CA ILE A 214 2.30 19.13 9.50
C ILE A 214 3.48 18.81 8.56
N SER A 215 4.71 19.03 9.01
CA SER A 215 5.90 18.81 8.20
C SER A 215 6.08 17.33 7.85
N TYR A 216 5.94 16.41 8.82
CA TYR A 216 5.99 14.97 8.55
C TYR A 216 4.84 14.52 7.67
N SER A 217 3.62 15.04 7.85
CA SER A 217 2.48 14.72 6.99
C SER A 217 2.68 15.19 5.55
N LEU A 218 3.27 16.38 5.36
CA LEU A 218 3.61 16.88 4.03
C LEU A 218 4.69 16.03 3.36
N LEU A 219 5.77 15.69 4.07
CA LEU A 219 6.81 14.80 3.57
C LEU A 219 6.22 13.43 3.22
N PHE A 220 5.36 12.88 4.06
CA PHE A 220 4.67 11.62 3.82
C PHE A 220 3.83 11.67 2.54
N ALA A 221 3.00 12.70 2.38
CA ALA A 221 2.17 12.89 1.19
C ALA A 221 3.01 13.06 -0.08
N VAL A 222 4.07 13.87 -0.03
CA VAL A 222 4.95 14.11 -1.19
C VAL A 222 5.74 12.86 -1.55
N ILE A 223 6.42 12.25 -0.58
CA ILE A 223 7.36 11.14 -0.83
C ILE A 223 6.59 9.85 -1.15
N CYS A 224 5.68 9.45 -0.27
CA CYS A 224 5.05 8.12 -0.34
C CYS A 224 3.76 8.09 -1.17
N SER A 225 3.23 9.24 -1.58
CA SER A 225 2.06 9.30 -2.47
C SER A 225 2.39 10.00 -3.79
N VAL A 226 2.74 11.27 -3.82
CA VAL A 226 2.92 12.02 -5.08
C VAL A 226 4.10 11.46 -5.90
N LEU A 227 5.32 11.45 -5.35
CA LEU A 227 6.52 10.95 -6.05
C LEU A 227 6.39 9.46 -6.35
N ALA A 228 5.87 8.67 -5.41
CA ALA A 228 5.65 7.25 -5.60
C ALA A 228 4.71 6.98 -6.78
N TYR A 229 3.59 7.71 -6.91
CA TYR A 229 2.70 7.56 -8.06
C TYR A 229 3.36 7.98 -9.38
N PHE A 230 4.16 9.06 -9.42
CA PHE A 230 4.88 9.41 -10.64
C PHE A 230 5.84 8.32 -11.09
N ILE A 231 6.58 7.71 -10.15
CA ILE A 231 7.48 6.60 -10.44
C ILE A 231 6.69 5.36 -10.87
N TYR A 232 5.62 5.04 -10.15
CA TYR A 232 4.70 3.95 -10.47
C TYR A 232 4.21 4.04 -11.92
N PHE A 233 3.73 5.21 -12.36
CA PHE A 233 3.25 5.41 -13.71
C PHE A 233 4.34 5.28 -14.75
N LYS A 234 5.54 5.78 -14.45
CA LYS A 234 6.68 5.66 -15.33
C LYS A 234 7.10 4.20 -15.54
N ILE A 235 7.08 3.39 -14.48
CA ILE A 235 7.33 1.94 -14.56
C ILE A 235 6.21 1.27 -15.35
N LEU A 236 4.95 1.57 -15.04
CA LEU A 236 3.79 0.96 -15.67
C LEU A 236 3.81 1.15 -17.20
N VAL A 237 4.09 2.37 -17.66
CA VAL A 237 4.16 2.70 -19.08
C VAL A 237 5.40 2.09 -19.76
N SER A 238 6.54 2.07 -19.08
CA SER A 238 7.81 1.63 -19.70
C SER A 238 8.02 0.10 -19.67
N THR A 239 7.44 -0.60 -18.70
CA THR A 239 7.73 -2.04 -18.47
C THR A 239 6.50 -2.91 -18.26
N GLY A 240 5.34 -2.29 -18.12
CA GLY A 240 4.07 -2.99 -17.86
C GLY A 240 3.85 -3.38 -16.39
N ALA A 241 2.61 -3.78 -16.08
CA ALA A 241 2.14 -4.07 -14.73
C ALA A 241 2.90 -5.23 -14.04
N GLY A 242 3.36 -6.22 -14.82
CA GLY A 242 4.08 -7.37 -14.26
C GLY A 242 5.38 -6.99 -13.53
N ASN A 243 6.05 -5.90 -13.94
CA ASN A 243 7.27 -5.46 -13.28
C ASN A 243 7.02 -4.64 -12.01
N LEU A 244 5.81 -4.13 -11.81
CA LEU A 244 5.41 -3.46 -10.57
C LEU A 244 5.32 -4.45 -9.39
N LEU A 245 5.03 -5.73 -9.64
CA LEU A 245 5.02 -6.76 -8.59
C LEU A 245 6.38 -6.90 -7.89
N ILE A 246 7.50 -6.57 -8.57
CA ILE A 246 8.82 -6.62 -7.95
C ILE A 246 8.91 -5.59 -6.79
N CYS A 247 8.20 -4.46 -6.87
CA CYS A 247 8.20 -3.48 -5.80
C CYS A 247 7.69 -4.07 -4.48
N THR A 248 6.72 -5.00 -4.54
CA THR A 248 6.15 -5.63 -3.34
C THR A 248 7.15 -6.49 -2.58
N ILE A 249 8.16 -7.03 -3.28
CA ILE A 249 9.27 -7.77 -2.67
C ILE A 249 10.24 -6.81 -1.95
N ILE A 250 10.37 -5.58 -2.45
CA ILE A 250 11.33 -4.58 -1.95
C ILE A 250 10.76 -3.81 -0.76
N ILE A 251 9.43 -3.64 -0.68
CA ILE A 251 8.77 -2.87 0.36
C ILE A 251 9.15 -3.33 1.78
N PRO A 252 9.01 -4.61 2.18
CA PRO A 252 9.31 -5.03 3.53
C PRO A 252 10.79 -4.85 3.91
N PRO A 253 11.79 -5.28 3.11
CA PRO A 253 13.19 -5.00 3.44
C PRO A 253 13.49 -3.51 3.60
N SER A 254 12.86 -2.65 2.77
CA SER A 254 13.04 -1.21 2.86
C SER A 254 12.43 -0.63 4.12
N ALA A 255 11.22 -1.04 4.48
CA ALA A 255 10.55 -0.61 5.71
C ALA A 255 11.37 -0.99 6.94
N ILE A 256 11.78 -2.25 7.02
CA ILE A 256 12.60 -2.79 8.09
C ILE A 256 13.90 -2.00 8.25
N LEU A 257 14.63 -1.80 7.14
CA LEU A 257 15.90 -1.08 7.18
C LEU A 257 15.70 0.37 7.64
N LEU A 258 14.67 1.07 7.15
CA LEU A 258 14.39 2.44 7.53
C LEU A 258 13.96 2.56 9.00
N ASN A 259 13.10 1.66 9.48
CA ASN A 259 12.69 1.65 10.89
C ASN A 259 13.86 1.31 11.82
N ALA A 260 14.71 0.32 11.44
CA ALA A 260 15.91 -0.01 12.22
C ALA A 260 16.89 1.17 12.32
N ILE A 261 17.16 1.86 11.21
CA ILE A 261 18.14 2.97 11.18
C ILE A 261 17.60 4.23 11.88
N ILE A 262 16.31 4.57 11.69
CA ILE A 262 15.77 5.88 12.10
C ILE A 262 15.18 5.84 13.50
N ILE A 263 14.48 4.77 13.87
CA ILE A 263 13.82 4.63 15.17
C ILE A 263 14.37 3.50 16.03
N GLY A 264 15.36 2.74 15.55
CA GLY A 264 16.01 1.68 16.32
C GLY A 264 15.14 0.41 16.48
N GLU A 265 14.17 0.18 15.62
CA GLU A 265 13.32 -1.00 15.65
C GLU A 265 14.16 -2.27 15.43
N LEU A 266 14.03 -3.26 16.33
CA LEU A 266 14.68 -4.55 16.22
C LEU A 266 13.66 -5.58 15.70
N ILE A 267 14.10 -6.38 14.72
CA ILE A 267 13.32 -7.48 14.19
C ILE A 267 13.62 -8.74 15.00
N ASN A 268 12.57 -9.47 15.37
CA ASN A 268 12.76 -10.76 16.00
C ASN A 268 13.06 -11.86 14.94
N ILE A 269 13.58 -13.01 15.41
CA ILE A 269 14.00 -14.09 14.52
C ILE A 269 12.84 -14.67 13.68
N ASN A 270 11.64 -14.74 14.26
CA ASN A 270 10.46 -15.26 13.55
C ASN A 270 10.02 -14.32 12.43
N GLU A 271 10.07 -13.01 12.65
CA GLU A 271 9.79 -11.98 11.63
C GLU A 271 10.82 -12.07 10.49
N PHE A 272 12.08 -12.24 10.81
CA PHE A 272 13.14 -12.38 9.81
C PHE A 272 12.98 -13.68 8.98
N ILE A 273 12.75 -14.81 9.62
CA ILE A 273 12.53 -16.09 8.92
C ILE A 273 11.24 -16.00 8.07
N GLY A 274 10.16 -15.49 8.64
CA GLY A 274 8.90 -15.34 7.93
C GLY A 274 9.01 -14.41 6.73
N LEU A 275 9.77 -13.31 6.85
CA LEU A 275 10.07 -12.42 5.73
C LEU A 275 10.76 -13.16 4.58
N LEU A 276 11.79 -13.97 4.87
CA LEU A 276 12.49 -14.75 3.85
C LEU A 276 11.55 -15.73 3.13
N VAL A 277 10.66 -16.39 3.88
CA VAL A 277 9.67 -17.31 3.32
C VAL A 277 8.62 -16.56 2.47
N ILE A 278 8.16 -15.37 2.90
CA ILE A 278 7.27 -14.52 2.11
C ILE A 278 7.94 -14.07 0.81
N ILE A 279 9.19 -13.62 0.86
CA ILE A 279 9.96 -13.24 -0.33
C ILE A 279 10.09 -14.42 -1.29
N LEU A 280 10.39 -15.60 -0.80
CA LEU A 280 10.45 -16.83 -1.61
C LEU A 280 9.08 -17.10 -2.28
N GLY A 281 7.99 -17.01 -1.52
CA GLY A 281 6.64 -17.13 -2.04
C GLY A 281 6.34 -16.14 -3.16
N LEU A 282 6.70 -14.87 -3.00
CA LEU A 282 6.52 -13.81 -4.01
C LEU A 282 7.36 -14.05 -5.28
N ILE A 283 8.59 -14.54 -5.13
CA ILE A 283 9.46 -14.88 -6.26
C ILE A 283 8.89 -16.04 -7.07
N ILE A 284 8.40 -17.09 -6.42
CA ILE A 284 7.77 -18.25 -7.06
C ILE A 284 6.46 -17.83 -7.75
N LEU A 285 5.67 -16.99 -7.09
CA LEU A 285 4.42 -16.46 -7.58
C LEU A 285 4.61 -15.61 -8.86
N ASP A 286 5.68 -14.82 -8.95
CA ASP A 286 6.05 -14.06 -10.15
C ASP A 286 6.34 -15.00 -11.36
N GLY A 287 6.82 -16.19 -11.11
CA GLY A 287 6.98 -17.27 -12.09
C GLY A 287 8.02 -17.04 -13.18
N ARG A 288 8.73 -15.89 -13.18
CA ARG A 288 9.76 -15.58 -14.18
C ARG A 288 11.00 -16.46 -14.04
N LEU A 289 11.32 -16.89 -12.83
CA LEU A 289 12.44 -17.80 -12.58
C LEU A 289 12.13 -19.25 -13.00
N ILE A 290 10.86 -19.62 -13.06
CA ILE A 290 10.40 -20.98 -13.38
C ILE A 290 10.16 -21.16 -14.90
N LYS A 291 9.92 -20.06 -15.63
CA LYS A 291 9.62 -20.08 -17.08
C LYS A 291 10.85 -20.16 -18.00
N LYS A 292 12.01 -20.55 -17.49
CA LYS A 292 13.23 -20.73 -18.31
C LYS A 292 13.37 -22.13 -18.92
N TYR A 293 12.29 -22.93 -18.91
CA TYR A 293 12.26 -24.22 -19.65
C TYR A 293 10.94 -24.41 -20.35
#